data_a9f2fab0e7a9cdbe2ab1647b231862c3
#
_entry.id   a9f2fab0e7a9cdbe2ab1647b231862c3
#
_cell.length_a   1.000
_cell.length_b   1.000
_cell.length_c   1.000
_cell.angle_alpha   90.00
_cell.angle_beta   90.00
_cell.angle_gamma   90.00
#
_symmetry.space_group_name_H-M   'P 1'
#
loop_
_entity.id
_entity.type
_entity.pdbx_description
1 polymer ?
#
loop_
_entity_poly.entity_id
_entity_poly.type
_entity_poly.pdbx_seq_one_letter_code
_entity_poly.pdbx_strand_id
1 'polypeptide(L)'
;MRQKEGIYMTHFYIIRHGETVFNRKGRIQGWCDSPLTDLGVSQAKQLGKELKNVPFDVCFCSTSERAIDTANSILEGRNVKIIPSKNLKEQSFGDFEAEKSVDIFKDGVRFPDGYRFCGGENHSDVIERVTKELKKSHPNIRMRMF
;
A
#
# COMPACT_ATOMS: atom_id res chain seq x y z
N MET A 1 -27.09 -19.77 -28.90
CA MET A 1 -26.16 -18.62 -29.02
C MET A 1 -25.06 -18.78 -27.98
N ARG A 2 -23.81 -19.12 -28.35
CA ARG A 2 -22.67 -19.14 -27.44
C ARG A 2 -22.26 -17.72 -27.18
N GLN A 3 -22.39 -17.25 -25.95
CA GLN A 3 -21.75 -15.99 -25.53
C GLN A 3 -20.23 -16.16 -25.70
N LYS A 4 -19.61 -15.31 -26.51
CA LYS A 4 -18.15 -15.20 -26.57
C LYS A 4 -17.69 -14.73 -25.19
N GLU A 5 -17.04 -15.58 -24.41
CA GLU A 5 -16.30 -15.17 -23.22
C GLU A 5 -15.16 -14.27 -23.71
N GLY A 6 -15.37 -12.97 -23.58
CA GLY A 6 -14.33 -11.98 -23.85
C GLY A 6 -13.24 -12.12 -22.78
N ILE A 7 -11.99 -12.19 -23.19
CA ILE A 7 -10.85 -12.09 -22.26
C ILE A 7 -10.80 -10.62 -21.80
N TYR A 8 -11.30 -10.37 -20.59
CA TYR A 8 -11.16 -9.04 -19.97
C TYR A 8 -9.78 -8.95 -19.30
N MET A 9 -8.97 -8.00 -19.75
CA MET A 9 -7.69 -7.69 -19.10
C MET A 9 -7.93 -6.67 -17.99
N THR A 10 -7.44 -6.98 -16.78
CA THR A 10 -7.44 -6.06 -15.65
C THR A 10 -6.06 -5.40 -15.53
N HIS A 11 -6.03 -4.09 -15.47
CA HIS A 11 -4.82 -3.31 -15.25
C HIS A 11 -4.74 -2.88 -13.79
N PHE A 12 -3.63 -3.21 -13.13
CA PHE A 12 -3.36 -2.77 -11.75
C PHE A 12 -2.32 -1.65 -11.76
N TYR A 13 -2.65 -0.56 -11.10
CA TYR A 13 -1.74 0.54 -10.80
C TYR A 13 -1.38 0.46 -9.32
N ILE A 14 -0.15 0.08 -9.02
CA ILE A 14 0.33 -0.06 -7.65
C ILE A 14 1.08 1.21 -7.28
N ILE A 15 0.60 1.89 -6.26
CA ILE A 15 1.09 3.21 -5.86
C ILE A 15 1.49 3.17 -4.39
N ARG A 16 2.68 3.71 -4.08
CA ARG A 16 3.11 3.96 -2.72
C ARG A 16 2.59 5.32 -2.26
N HIS A 17 2.30 5.45 -0.97
CA HIS A 17 1.94 6.72 -0.34
C HIS A 17 3.03 7.79 -0.52
N GLY A 18 2.66 9.08 -0.47
CA GLY A 18 3.57 10.21 -0.45
C GLY A 18 4.45 10.25 0.81
N GLU A 19 5.41 11.17 0.85
CA GLU A 19 6.28 11.37 2.01
C GLU A 19 5.45 11.65 3.27
N THR A 20 5.81 10.97 4.37
CA THR A 20 5.22 11.17 5.70
C THR A 20 6.18 11.85 6.66
N VAL A 21 5.66 12.36 7.79
CA VAL A 21 6.49 12.88 8.88
C VAL A 21 7.48 11.84 9.39
N PHE A 22 7.09 10.55 9.48
CA PHE A 22 7.98 9.47 9.90
C PHE A 22 9.06 9.18 8.87
N ASN A 23 8.76 9.24 7.57
CA ASN A 23 9.79 9.12 6.53
C ASN A 23 10.86 10.20 6.71
N ARG A 24 10.46 11.47 6.89
CA ARG A 24 11.39 12.58 7.09
C ARG A 24 12.21 12.45 8.37
N LYS A 25 11.65 11.83 9.42
CA LYS A 25 12.33 11.59 10.69
C LYS A 25 13.12 10.28 10.73
N GLY A 26 13.16 9.51 9.64
CA GLY A 26 13.86 8.23 9.57
C GLY A 26 13.28 7.18 10.54
N ARG A 27 11.97 7.19 10.77
CA ARG A 27 11.29 6.23 11.65
C ARG A 27 10.65 5.11 10.86
N ILE A 28 10.67 3.91 11.44
CA ILE A 28 9.98 2.72 10.92
C ILE A 28 8.47 2.98 10.98
N GLN A 29 7.78 2.66 9.90
CA GLN A 29 6.35 2.94 9.75
C GLN A 29 5.66 1.79 9.03
N GLY A 30 5.15 0.84 9.80
CA GLY A 30 4.32 -0.26 9.34
C GLY A 30 2.85 -0.04 9.70
N TRP A 31 2.43 -0.58 10.84
CA TRP A 31 1.06 -0.43 11.33
C TRP A 31 0.82 0.86 12.10
N CYS A 32 1.86 1.44 12.73
CA CYS A 32 1.78 2.80 13.22
C CYS A 32 1.63 3.79 12.05
N ASP A 33 1.18 5.00 12.32
CA ASP A 33 0.91 5.97 11.28
C ASP A 33 1.47 7.35 11.61
N SER A 34 1.68 8.14 10.58
CA SER A 34 1.96 9.56 10.67
C SER A 34 1.43 10.25 9.41
N PRO A 35 1.01 11.53 9.51
CA PRO A 35 0.42 12.25 8.39
C PRO A 35 1.42 12.43 7.24
N LEU A 36 0.88 12.66 6.05
CA LEU A 36 1.67 13.14 4.91
C LEU A 36 2.29 14.51 5.25
N THR A 37 3.49 14.76 4.72
CA THR A 37 4.05 16.11 4.68
C THR A 37 3.44 16.91 3.53
N ASP A 38 3.65 18.22 3.50
CA ASP A 38 3.25 19.07 2.36
C ASP A 38 3.84 18.53 1.04
N LEU A 39 5.10 18.04 1.10
CA LEU A 39 5.74 17.37 -0.02
C LEU A 39 4.98 16.10 -0.42
N GLY A 40 4.59 15.26 0.55
CA GLY A 40 3.84 14.04 0.29
C GLY A 40 2.49 14.30 -0.37
N VAL A 41 1.77 15.32 0.09
CA VAL A 41 0.51 15.78 -0.54
C VAL A 41 0.77 16.27 -1.96
N SER A 42 1.83 17.06 -2.17
CA SER A 42 2.21 17.56 -3.50
C SER A 42 2.57 16.43 -4.46
N GLN A 43 3.32 15.42 -4.00
CA GLN A 43 3.64 14.21 -4.77
C GLN A 43 2.36 13.47 -5.22
N ALA A 44 1.41 13.26 -4.30
CA ALA A 44 0.15 12.59 -4.60
C ALA A 44 -0.68 13.39 -5.63
N LYS A 45 -0.80 14.70 -5.46
CA LYS A 45 -1.52 15.58 -6.41
C LYS A 45 -0.86 15.61 -7.79
N GLN A 46 0.47 15.61 -7.85
CA GLN A 46 1.20 15.57 -9.13
C GLN A 46 0.93 14.24 -9.86
N LEU A 47 1.00 13.12 -9.15
CA LEU A 47 0.65 11.81 -9.73
C LEU A 47 -0.81 11.77 -10.22
N GLY A 48 -1.73 12.38 -9.46
CA GLY A 48 -3.14 12.52 -9.88
C GLY A 48 -3.30 13.25 -11.21
N LYS A 49 -2.51 14.30 -11.45
CA LYS A 49 -2.49 15.02 -12.75
C LYS A 49 -1.98 14.14 -13.89
N GLU A 50 -0.93 13.35 -13.63
CA GLU A 50 -0.37 12.43 -14.64
C GLU A 50 -1.35 11.31 -14.98
N LEU A 51 -2.09 10.82 -13.99
CA LEU A 51 -3.08 9.76 -14.14
C LEU A 51 -4.49 10.25 -14.51
N LYS A 52 -4.69 11.53 -14.79
CA LYS A 52 -6.01 12.13 -15.04
C LYS A 52 -6.82 11.45 -16.15
N ASN A 53 -6.15 10.93 -17.17
CA ASN A 53 -6.78 10.28 -18.33
C ASN A 53 -6.86 8.74 -18.17
N VAL A 54 -6.37 8.18 -17.09
CA VAL A 54 -6.49 6.75 -16.81
C VAL A 54 -7.87 6.48 -16.22
N PRO A 55 -8.72 5.65 -16.86
CA PRO A 55 -10.03 5.30 -16.34
C PRO A 55 -9.85 4.29 -15.19
N PHE A 56 -10.08 4.72 -13.95
CA PHE A 56 -10.12 3.83 -12.80
C PHE A 56 -11.56 3.45 -12.47
N ASP A 57 -11.85 2.16 -12.33
CA ASP A 57 -13.14 1.63 -11.90
C ASP A 57 -13.27 1.72 -10.37
N VAL A 58 -12.17 1.46 -9.65
CA VAL A 58 -12.13 1.41 -8.19
C VAL A 58 -10.71 1.63 -7.69
N CYS A 59 -10.59 2.16 -6.48
CA CYS A 59 -9.32 2.29 -5.76
C CYS A 59 -9.39 1.49 -4.45
N PHE A 60 -8.50 0.54 -4.27
CA PHE A 60 -8.28 -0.12 -2.98
C PHE A 60 -7.07 0.52 -2.31
N CYS A 61 -7.18 0.83 -1.02
CA CYS A 61 -6.05 1.37 -0.26
C CYS A 61 -5.93 0.70 1.11
N SER A 62 -4.78 0.88 1.76
CA SER A 62 -4.62 0.55 3.18
C SER A 62 -5.57 1.39 4.04
N THR A 63 -5.88 0.89 5.25
CA THR A 63 -6.60 1.67 6.27
C THR A 63 -5.72 2.70 6.97
N SER A 64 -4.43 2.78 6.65
CA SER A 64 -3.53 3.81 7.20
C SER A 64 -3.89 5.19 6.66
N GLU A 65 -3.85 6.22 7.52
CA GLU A 65 -4.15 7.61 7.17
C GLU A 65 -3.35 8.07 5.94
N ARG A 66 -2.03 7.85 5.94
CA ARG A 66 -1.15 8.20 4.82
C ARG A 66 -1.59 7.61 3.47
N ALA A 67 -2.14 6.40 3.48
CA ALA A 67 -2.59 5.74 2.25
C ALA A 67 -3.95 6.29 1.79
N ILE A 68 -4.85 6.56 2.72
CA ILE A 68 -6.15 7.16 2.45
C ILE A 68 -5.97 8.58 1.89
N ASP A 69 -5.12 9.39 2.52
CA ASP A 69 -4.85 10.76 2.11
C ASP A 69 -4.16 10.83 0.75
N THR A 70 -3.25 9.88 0.48
CA THR A 70 -2.64 9.74 -0.84
C THR A 70 -3.69 9.41 -1.90
N ALA A 71 -4.57 8.44 -1.64
CA ALA A 71 -5.64 8.06 -2.56
C ALA A 71 -6.61 9.23 -2.82
N ASN A 72 -7.03 9.94 -1.78
CA ASN A 72 -7.88 11.12 -1.88
C ASN A 72 -7.22 12.23 -2.74
N SER A 73 -5.91 12.47 -2.53
CA SER A 73 -5.18 13.50 -3.27
C SER A 73 -5.00 13.14 -4.75
N ILE A 74 -4.76 11.86 -5.09
CA ILE A 74 -4.65 11.38 -6.47
C ILE A 74 -5.99 11.46 -7.19
N LEU A 75 -7.07 11.14 -6.50
CA LEU A 75 -8.42 11.04 -7.06
C LEU A 75 -9.26 12.30 -6.85
N GLU A 76 -8.64 13.41 -6.43
CA GLU A 76 -9.33 14.69 -6.21
C GLU A 76 -10.15 15.09 -7.44
N GLY A 77 -11.45 15.36 -7.24
CA GLY A 77 -12.37 15.73 -8.32
C GLY A 77 -12.83 14.57 -9.24
N ARG A 78 -12.50 13.32 -8.93
CA ARG A 78 -12.90 12.12 -9.70
C ARG A 78 -13.96 11.32 -8.96
N ASN A 79 -14.93 10.77 -9.69
CA ASN A 79 -15.94 9.88 -9.14
C ASN A 79 -15.43 8.42 -9.14
N VAL A 80 -14.42 8.12 -8.33
CA VAL A 80 -13.84 6.79 -8.16
C VAL A 80 -14.05 6.36 -6.72
N LYS A 81 -14.65 5.17 -6.51
CA LYS A 81 -14.87 4.64 -5.16
C LYS A 81 -13.55 4.22 -4.53
N ILE A 82 -13.24 4.74 -3.34
CA ILE A 82 -12.11 4.33 -2.52
C ILE A 82 -12.59 3.31 -1.49
N ILE A 83 -11.92 2.16 -1.42
CA ILE A 83 -12.25 1.03 -0.52
C ILE A 83 -11.03 0.74 0.37
N PRO A 84 -11.02 1.21 1.63
CA PRO A 84 -9.95 0.88 2.57
C PRO A 84 -10.00 -0.59 2.99
N SER A 85 -8.84 -1.25 3.08
CA SER A 85 -8.71 -2.61 3.58
C SER A 85 -7.52 -2.76 4.52
N LYS A 86 -7.74 -3.42 5.68
CA LYS A 86 -6.67 -3.80 6.60
C LYS A 86 -5.67 -4.76 5.96
N ASN A 87 -6.13 -5.58 5.01
CA ASN A 87 -5.28 -6.54 4.32
C ASN A 87 -4.23 -5.87 3.40
N LEU A 88 -4.39 -4.57 3.13
CA LEU A 88 -3.45 -3.76 2.34
C LEU A 88 -2.52 -2.90 3.22
N LYS A 89 -2.50 -3.09 4.54
CA LYS A 89 -1.54 -2.42 5.41
C LYS A 89 -0.11 -2.84 5.06
N GLU A 90 0.84 -1.96 5.36
CA GLU A 90 2.28 -2.28 5.37
C GLU A 90 2.55 -3.45 6.32
N GLN A 91 3.69 -4.10 6.21
CA GLN A 91 4.14 -5.10 7.18
C GLN A 91 4.14 -4.50 8.58
N SER A 92 3.65 -5.26 9.57
CA SER A 92 3.80 -4.89 10.97
C SER A 92 5.23 -5.16 11.43
N PHE A 93 5.87 -4.16 12.02
CA PHE A 93 7.22 -4.26 12.58
C PHE A 93 7.22 -4.56 14.09
N GLY A 94 6.04 -4.79 14.68
CA GLY A 94 5.93 -5.13 16.13
C GLY A 94 6.55 -4.05 17.00
N ASP A 95 7.43 -4.45 17.95
CA ASP A 95 8.08 -3.54 18.88
C ASP A 95 8.98 -2.48 18.21
N PHE A 96 9.30 -2.65 16.93
CA PHE A 96 10.08 -1.66 16.16
C PHE A 96 9.25 -0.56 15.52
N GLU A 97 7.92 -0.59 15.66
CA GLU A 97 7.04 0.47 15.16
C GLU A 97 7.43 1.83 15.77
N ALA A 98 7.56 2.86 14.90
CA ALA A 98 7.97 4.21 15.24
C ALA A 98 9.40 4.39 15.75
N GLU A 99 10.20 3.34 15.87
CA GLU A 99 11.61 3.44 16.22
C GLU A 99 12.44 4.05 15.07
N LYS A 100 13.60 4.60 15.37
CA LYS A 100 14.52 5.10 14.36
C LYS A 100 15.12 3.93 13.59
N SER A 101 15.00 3.95 12.27
CA SER A 101 15.51 2.89 11.40
C SER A 101 17.01 2.67 11.53
N VAL A 102 17.77 3.76 11.78
CA VAL A 102 19.24 3.67 11.99
C VAL A 102 19.62 2.92 13.27
N ASP A 103 18.77 2.94 14.29
CA ASP A 103 19.04 2.24 15.55
C ASP A 103 18.71 0.74 15.42
N ILE A 104 17.67 0.39 14.64
CA ILE A 104 17.24 -1.00 14.44
C ILE A 104 18.10 -1.74 13.40
N PHE A 105 18.47 -1.05 12.31
CA PHE A 105 19.26 -1.64 11.21
C PHE A 105 20.75 -1.27 11.29
N LYS A 106 21.21 -0.96 12.50
CA LYS A 106 22.62 -0.68 12.78
C LYS A 106 23.51 -1.84 12.29
N ASP A 107 24.69 -1.50 11.82
CA ASP A 107 25.71 -2.47 11.35
C ASP A 107 25.19 -3.42 10.24
N GLY A 108 24.18 -3.01 9.48
CA GLY A 108 23.65 -3.80 8.38
C GLY A 108 22.75 -4.97 8.79
N VAL A 109 22.31 -5.03 10.04
CA VAL A 109 21.38 -6.05 10.52
C VAL A 109 20.14 -6.08 9.61
N ARG A 110 19.70 -7.30 9.26
CA ARG A 110 18.50 -7.56 8.47
C ARG A 110 17.71 -8.69 9.12
N PHE A 111 16.42 -8.69 8.91
CA PHE A 111 15.49 -9.70 9.41
C PHE A 111 14.82 -10.39 8.21
N PRO A 112 15.52 -11.33 7.54
CA PRO A 112 15.06 -11.92 6.27
C PRO A 112 13.73 -12.65 6.40
N ASP A 113 13.43 -13.21 7.59
CA ASP A 113 12.17 -13.92 7.85
C ASP A 113 11.04 -12.99 8.31
N GLY A 114 11.35 -11.71 8.58
CA GLY A 114 10.40 -10.72 9.06
C GLY A 114 10.49 -10.45 10.57
N TYR A 115 9.37 -10.05 11.19
CA TYR A 115 9.35 -9.41 12.52
C TYR A 115 8.46 -10.14 13.53
N ARG A 116 8.08 -11.39 13.28
CA ARG A 116 7.21 -12.16 14.21
C ARG A 116 7.85 -12.34 15.59
N PHE A 117 9.19 -12.40 15.67
CA PHE A 117 9.94 -12.53 16.92
C PHE A 117 9.75 -11.33 17.87
N CYS A 118 9.32 -10.18 17.37
CA CYS A 118 9.04 -8.97 18.14
C CYS A 118 7.57 -8.50 17.97
N GLY A 119 6.64 -9.42 17.76
CA GLY A 119 5.22 -9.14 17.67
C GLY A 119 4.74 -8.57 16.35
N GLY A 120 5.61 -8.52 15.33
CA GLY A 120 5.26 -8.08 13.98
C GLY A 120 4.85 -9.23 13.06
N GLU A 121 4.86 -8.96 11.75
CA GLU A 121 4.54 -9.93 10.70
C GLU A 121 5.78 -10.46 10.01
N ASN A 122 5.75 -11.72 9.58
CA ASN A 122 6.68 -12.24 8.61
C ASN A 122 6.22 -11.88 7.18
N HIS A 123 7.10 -11.99 6.20
CA HIS A 123 6.77 -11.73 4.80
C HIS A 123 5.63 -12.62 4.29
N SER A 124 5.58 -13.89 4.74
CA SER A 124 4.50 -14.82 4.41
C SER A 124 3.12 -14.34 4.86
N ASP A 125 3.03 -13.71 6.04
CA ASP A 125 1.77 -13.18 6.58
C ASP A 125 1.24 -12.04 5.68
N VAL A 126 2.14 -11.15 5.25
CA VAL A 126 1.82 -10.05 4.34
C VAL A 126 1.35 -10.58 2.98
N ILE A 127 2.08 -11.55 2.40
CA ILE A 127 1.74 -12.17 1.12
C ILE A 127 0.35 -12.82 1.21
N GLU A 128 0.07 -13.56 2.28
CA GLU A 128 -1.21 -14.23 2.47
C GLU A 128 -2.38 -13.25 2.50
N ARG A 129 -2.31 -12.19 3.36
CA ARG A 129 -3.42 -11.24 3.49
C ARG A 129 -3.62 -10.37 2.26
N VAL A 130 -2.54 -9.93 1.60
CA VAL A 130 -2.62 -9.15 0.35
C VAL A 130 -3.20 -10.00 -0.78
N THR A 131 -2.72 -11.25 -0.93
CA THR A 131 -3.26 -12.19 -1.92
C THR A 131 -4.74 -12.45 -1.71
N LYS A 132 -5.18 -12.63 -0.46
CA LYS A 132 -6.59 -12.81 -0.11
C LYS A 132 -7.43 -11.61 -0.55
N GLU A 133 -6.95 -10.39 -0.31
CA GLU A 133 -7.66 -9.17 -0.71
C GLU A 133 -7.76 -9.04 -2.24
N LEU A 134 -6.67 -9.25 -2.94
CA LEU A 134 -6.66 -9.17 -4.40
C LEU A 134 -7.57 -10.23 -5.05
N LYS A 135 -7.58 -11.46 -4.53
CA LYS A 135 -8.49 -12.52 -5.01
C LYS A 135 -9.96 -12.22 -4.72
N LYS A 136 -10.27 -11.58 -3.59
CA LYS A 136 -11.63 -11.17 -3.25
C LYS A 136 -12.14 -10.13 -4.26
N SER A 137 -11.29 -9.18 -4.62
CA SER A 137 -11.62 -8.12 -5.57
C SER A 137 -11.68 -8.62 -7.01
N HIS A 138 -10.83 -9.60 -7.36
CA HIS A 138 -10.67 -10.16 -8.70
C HIS A 138 -10.45 -11.67 -8.61
N PRO A 139 -11.54 -12.50 -8.54
CA PRO A 139 -11.44 -13.95 -8.32
C PRO A 139 -10.57 -14.70 -9.32
N ASN A 140 -10.44 -14.19 -10.54
CA ASN A 140 -9.69 -14.82 -11.63
C ASN A 140 -8.23 -14.36 -11.73
N ILE A 141 -7.76 -13.55 -10.78
CA ILE A 141 -6.38 -13.07 -10.81
C ILE A 141 -5.40 -14.24 -10.59
N ARG A 142 -4.49 -14.44 -11.53
CA ARG A 142 -3.37 -15.38 -11.41
C ARG A 142 -2.12 -14.57 -11.04
N MET A 143 -1.71 -14.64 -9.80
CA MET A 143 -0.43 -14.05 -9.37
C MET A 143 0.68 -15.05 -9.66
N ARG A 144 1.70 -14.65 -10.43
CA ARG A 144 2.99 -15.33 -10.50
C ARG A 144 3.94 -14.54 -9.61
N MET A 145 4.45 -15.17 -8.57
CA MET A 145 5.60 -14.66 -7.83
C MET A 145 6.86 -15.15 -8.54
N PHE A 146 7.75 -14.24 -8.83
CA PHE A 146 9.08 -14.51 -9.38
C PHE A 146 10.09 -14.46 -8.24
#